data_6d967054454a0483d6c4b59f813369a2
#
_entry.id   6d967054454a0483d6c4b59f813369a2
#
_cell.length_a   1.000
_cell.length_b   1.000
_cell.length_c   1.000
_cell.angle_alpha   90.00
_cell.angle_beta   90.00
_cell.angle_gamma   90.00
#
_symmetry.space_group_name_H-M   'P 1'
#
loop_
_entity.id
_entity.type
_entity.pdbx_description
1 polymer ?
#
loop_
_entity_poly.entity_id
_entity_poly.type
_entity_poly.pdbx_seq_one_letter_code
_entity_poly.pdbx_strand_id
1 'polypeptide(L)'
;MELEVRHLRLLCAIADTGSLHRAARELGLAQPSLSTQLRRIERALGAQLFVRARTGCRPTPLGLAVLSRARPLVAEFAAIVTDTRAAAARADGGFQLRIGATASRAIPGWLRLLRARRPGIEPTVQMSVSANALLGMVAAGRLDMAFVHEVEGSPLRVPPGLCLRVLVEREPQFVTLAADHPAASLPRVRLADLAGDRWMVDSTVDGEWDALCRVLRAAGLRAEMLHGDYLTAYSLAAIGEVVTVSQPTAPVRPDLAIRPLEGDPIGVRLLLAARTEGELDGAYPELEEAYWAVAHEAPAYREWLGRAPAAGAGPRVPAAPARPAAHHPEHHPDASAPPAPGPWPVAADLRTG
;
A
#
# COMPACT_ATOMS: atom_id res chain seq x y z
N MET A 1 24.71 -29.42 17.35
CA MET A 1 23.28 -29.06 17.14
C MET A 1 23.15 -28.71 15.66
N GLU A 2 22.25 -29.34 14.97
CA GLU A 2 21.91 -29.00 13.57
C GLU A 2 21.03 -27.78 13.56
N LEU A 3 21.29 -26.84 12.61
CA LEU A 3 20.50 -25.63 12.44
C LEU A 3 19.20 -25.97 11.70
N GLU A 4 18.07 -25.56 12.25
CA GLU A 4 16.74 -25.74 11.69
C GLU A 4 16.07 -24.40 11.40
N VAL A 5 15.03 -24.39 10.58
CA VAL A 5 14.27 -23.16 10.21
C VAL A 5 13.72 -22.45 11.45
N ARG A 6 13.31 -23.18 12.50
CA ARG A 6 12.87 -22.56 13.75
C ARG A 6 13.96 -21.73 14.42
N HIS A 7 15.23 -22.12 14.31
CA HIS A 7 16.37 -21.38 14.82
C HIS A 7 16.60 -20.10 14.03
N LEU A 8 16.43 -20.14 12.69
CA LEU A 8 16.52 -18.98 11.84
C LEU A 8 15.40 -17.98 12.12
N ARG A 9 14.16 -18.45 12.32
CA ARG A 9 13.02 -17.61 12.74
C ARG A 9 13.30 -16.89 14.06
N LEU A 10 13.89 -17.57 15.02
CA LEU A 10 14.26 -16.98 16.30
C LEU A 10 15.28 -15.85 16.14
N LEU A 11 16.32 -16.06 15.32
CA LEU A 11 17.31 -15.01 15.03
C LEU A 11 16.67 -13.80 14.36
N CYS A 12 15.80 -14.02 13.36
CA CYS A 12 15.09 -12.93 12.69
C CYS A 12 14.20 -12.15 13.67
N ALA A 13 13.37 -12.83 14.48
CA ALA A 13 12.50 -12.18 15.45
C ALA A 13 13.28 -11.33 16.49
N ILE A 14 14.45 -11.81 16.96
CA ILE A 14 15.31 -11.02 17.85
C ILE A 14 15.82 -9.76 17.15
N ALA A 15 16.26 -9.88 15.90
CA ALA A 15 16.77 -8.74 15.14
C ALA A 15 15.68 -7.69 14.86
N ASP A 16 14.47 -8.15 14.47
CA ASP A 16 13.35 -7.29 14.09
C ASP A 16 12.76 -6.55 15.29
N THR A 17 12.63 -7.23 16.41
CA THR A 17 12.11 -6.60 17.65
C THR A 17 13.17 -5.82 18.42
N GLY A 18 14.46 -6.09 18.21
CA GLY A 18 15.56 -5.54 19.00
C GLY A 18 15.50 -5.90 20.48
N SER A 19 14.71 -6.92 20.89
CA SER A 19 14.47 -7.28 22.28
C SER A 19 14.15 -8.77 22.45
N LEU A 20 14.92 -9.46 23.29
CA LEU A 20 14.65 -10.86 23.61
C LEU A 20 13.27 -11.09 24.24
N HIS A 21 12.77 -10.12 25.01
CA HIS A 21 11.46 -10.24 25.63
C HIS A 21 10.33 -10.12 24.57
N ARG A 22 10.44 -9.13 23.67
CA ARG A 22 9.47 -8.94 22.58
C ARG A 22 9.49 -10.11 21.59
N ALA A 23 10.67 -10.55 21.19
CA ALA A 23 10.84 -11.73 20.33
C ALA A 23 10.23 -12.99 20.95
N ALA A 24 10.42 -13.22 22.26
CA ALA A 24 9.84 -14.35 22.96
C ALA A 24 8.30 -14.31 22.93
N ARG A 25 7.69 -13.15 23.16
CA ARG A 25 6.23 -12.96 23.06
C ARG A 25 5.72 -13.24 21.65
N GLU A 26 6.39 -12.71 20.64
CA GLU A 26 6.03 -12.92 19.22
C GLU A 26 6.08 -14.39 18.82
N LEU A 27 7.07 -15.12 19.32
CA LEU A 27 7.25 -16.54 19.04
C LEU A 27 6.44 -17.47 19.98
N GLY A 28 5.67 -16.93 20.90
CA GLY A 28 4.94 -17.74 21.89
C GLY A 28 5.82 -18.51 22.86
N LEU A 29 7.03 -17.99 23.16
CA LEU A 29 8.03 -18.65 24.02
C LEU A 29 8.22 -17.91 25.34
N ALA A 30 8.64 -18.64 26.37
CA ALA A 30 9.18 -17.98 27.58
C ALA A 30 10.55 -17.37 27.28
N GLN A 31 10.81 -16.14 27.75
CA GLN A 31 12.06 -15.43 27.51
C GLN A 31 13.33 -16.20 27.95
N PRO A 32 13.34 -16.96 29.08
CA PRO A 32 14.48 -17.81 29.45
C PRO A 32 14.75 -18.91 28.41
N SER A 33 13.70 -19.52 27.82
CA SER A 33 13.81 -20.54 26.77
C SER A 33 14.45 -19.95 25.52
N LEU A 34 13.99 -18.77 25.07
CA LEU A 34 14.55 -18.07 23.92
C LEU A 34 16.04 -17.72 24.15
N SER A 35 16.39 -17.21 25.32
CA SER A 35 17.78 -16.92 25.68
C SER A 35 18.67 -18.16 25.69
N THR A 36 18.13 -19.30 26.11
CA THR A 36 18.86 -20.58 26.10
C THR A 36 19.04 -21.09 24.66
N GLN A 37 18.01 -21.00 23.84
CA GLN A 37 18.11 -21.37 22.42
C GLN A 37 19.11 -20.49 21.68
N LEU A 38 19.08 -19.17 21.87
CA LEU A 38 20.06 -18.27 21.27
C LEU A 38 21.50 -18.69 21.62
N ARG A 39 21.78 -18.93 22.90
CA ARG A 39 23.11 -19.39 23.34
C ARG A 39 23.53 -20.71 22.73
N ARG A 40 22.57 -21.63 22.48
CA ARG A 40 22.84 -22.89 21.80
C ARG A 40 23.19 -22.69 20.33
N ILE A 41 22.49 -21.79 19.66
CA ILE A 41 22.76 -21.44 18.26
C ILE A 41 24.15 -20.80 18.15
N GLU A 42 24.44 -19.78 18.98
CA GLU A 42 25.74 -19.10 18.99
C GLU A 42 26.90 -20.06 19.28
N ARG A 43 26.70 -20.99 20.19
CA ARG A 43 27.68 -22.04 20.51
C ARG A 43 27.90 -23.00 19.33
N ALA A 44 26.83 -23.39 18.62
CA ALA A 44 26.91 -24.25 17.44
C ALA A 44 27.61 -23.56 16.27
N LEU A 45 27.46 -22.24 16.13
CA LEU A 45 28.13 -21.43 15.10
C LEU A 45 29.53 -20.95 15.53
N GLY A 46 29.92 -21.20 16.78
CA GLY A 46 31.23 -20.81 17.30
C GLY A 46 31.41 -19.31 17.51
N ALA A 47 30.32 -18.52 17.46
CA ALA A 47 30.41 -17.07 17.53
C ALA A 47 29.16 -16.41 18.12
N GLN A 48 29.33 -15.25 18.74
CA GLN A 48 28.24 -14.43 19.21
C GLN A 48 27.58 -13.66 18.06
N LEU A 49 26.27 -13.83 17.91
CA LEU A 49 25.48 -13.19 16.86
C LEU A 49 24.79 -11.90 17.31
N PHE A 50 24.56 -11.75 18.62
CA PHE A 50 23.90 -10.59 19.21
C PHE A 50 24.63 -10.05 20.42
N VAL A 51 24.67 -8.71 20.50
CA VAL A 51 25.18 -7.97 21.68
C VAL A 51 24.00 -7.45 22.48
N ARG A 52 24.03 -7.66 23.80
CA ARG A 52 23.05 -7.08 24.72
C ARG A 52 23.57 -5.74 25.20
N ALA A 53 22.77 -4.68 24.99
CA ALA A 53 23.04 -3.35 25.48
C ALA A 53 21.89 -2.87 26.38
N ARG A 54 22.09 -1.79 27.12
CA ARG A 54 21.03 -1.18 27.95
C ARG A 54 19.80 -0.75 27.10
N THR A 55 20.02 -0.51 25.81
CA THR A 55 19.00 -0.09 24.83
C THR A 55 18.37 -1.26 24.06
N GLY A 56 18.71 -2.52 24.39
CA GLY A 56 18.15 -3.68 23.72
C GLY A 56 19.18 -4.71 23.25
N CYS A 57 18.80 -5.51 22.25
CA CYS A 57 19.61 -6.56 21.66
C CYS A 57 19.87 -6.21 20.17
N ARG A 58 21.15 -6.11 19.78
CA ARG A 58 21.57 -5.74 18.42
C ARG A 58 22.43 -6.84 17.80
N PRO A 59 22.27 -7.12 16.49
CA PRO A 59 23.14 -8.08 15.82
C PRO A 59 24.58 -7.58 15.74
N THR A 60 25.54 -8.51 15.87
CA THR A 60 26.95 -8.29 15.53
C THR A 60 27.15 -8.22 14.02
N PRO A 61 28.32 -7.80 13.49
CA PRO A 61 28.62 -7.89 12.06
C PRO A 61 28.41 -9.31 11.50
N LEU A 62 28.83 -10.34 12.26
CA LEU A 62 28.58 -11.73 11.89
C LEU A 62 27.09 -12.08 11.99
N GLY A 63 26.40 -11.58 13.01
CA GLY A 63 24.94 -11.70 13.14
C GLY A 63 24.21 -11.13 11.91
N LEU A 64 24.62 -9.97 11.41
CA LEU A 64 24.08 -9.37 10.17
C LEU A 64 24.33 -10.29 8.96
N ALA A 65 25.52 -10.85 8.83
CA ALA A 65 25.85 -11.78 7.74
C ALA A 65 25.01 -13.07 7.82
N VAL A 66 24.75 -13.60 9.02
CA VAL A 66 23.85 -14.75 9.21
C VAL A 66 22.41 -14.37 8.89
N LEU A 67 21.93 -13.21 9.36
CA LEU A 67 20.57 -12.72 9.11
C LEU A 67 20.29 -12.50 7.63
N SER A 68 21.26 -11.99 6.87
CA SER A 68 21.12 -11.78 5.42
C SER A 68 20.83 -13.09 4.66
N ARG A 69 21.34 -14.21 5.16
CA ARG A 69 21.05 -15.54 4.61
C ARG A 69 19.83 -16.21 5.25
N ALA A 70 19.59 -15.98 6.54
CA ALA A 70 18.48 -16.57 7.27
C ALA A 70 17.11 -16.04 6.80
N ARG A 71 16.99 -14.73 6.53
CA ARG A 71 15.72 -14.10 6.12
C ARG A 71 15.13 -14.70 4.84
N PRO A 72 15.89 -14.88 3.75
CA PRO A 72 15.37 -15.54 2.55
C PRO A 72 14.90 -16.96 2.79
N LEU A 73 15.65 -17.75 3.58
CA LEU A 73 15.28 -19.13 3.88
C LEU A 73 14.00 -19.24 4.73
N VAL A 74 13.83 -18.36 5.70
CA VAL A 74 12.59 -18.28 6.50
C VAL A 74 11.40 -17.86 5.62
N ALA A 75 11.60 -16.91 4.70
CA ALA A 75 10.58 -16.49 3.75
C ALA A 75 10.20 -17.62 2.79
N GLU A 76 11.18 -18.32 2.24
CA GLU A 76 10.98 -19.46 1.33
C GLU A 76 10.21 -20.59 2.00
N PHE A 77 10.59 -20.96 3.23
CA PHE A 77 9.86 -21.98 3.98
C PHE A 77 8.40 -21.56 4.26
N ALA A 78 8.18 -20.28 4.56
CA ALA A 78 6.82 -19.76 4.73
C ALA A 78 6.02 -19.83 3.43
N ALA A 79 6.67 -19.55 2.28
CA ALA A 79 6.07 -19.66 0.95
C ALA A 79 5.63 -21.11 0.65
N ILE A 80 6.49 -22.11 0.89
CA ILE A 80 6.14 -23.53 0.68
C ILE A 80 4.85 -23.90 1.42
N VAL A 81 4.74 -23.54 2.71
CA VAL A 81 3.53 -23.82 3.50
C VAL A 81 2.30 -23.11 2.93
N THR A 82 2.47 -21.86 2.51
CA THR A 82 1.38 -21.06 1.96
C THR A 82 0.93 -21.60 0.59
N ASP A 83 1.88 -21.93 -0.29
CA ASP A 83 1.60 -22.45 -1.63
C ASP A 83 0.94 -23.82 -1.58
N THR A 84 1.37 -24.67 -0.65
CA THR A 84 0.73 -25.97 -0.43
C THR A 84 -0.72 -25.82 0.05
N ARG A 85 -0.99 -24.87 0.97
CA ARG A 85 -2.36 -24.57 1.42
C ARG A 85 -3.20 -23.98 0.30
N ALA A 86 -2.63 -23.08 -0.49
CA ALA A 86 -3.32 -22.49 -1.66
C ALA A 86 -3.62 -23.55 -2.73
N ALA A 87 -2.70 -24.48 -2.97
CA ALA A 87 -2.91 -25.61 -3.88
C ALA A 87 -4.01 -26.56 -3.36
N ALA A 88 -4.03 -26.85 -2.07
CA ALA A 88 -5.09 -27.66 -1.44
C ALA A 88 -6.47 -26.95 -1.55
N ALA A 89 -6.54 -25.65 -1.26
CA ALA A 89 -7.77 -24.89 -1.37
C ALA A 89 -8.30 -24.81 -2.83
N ARG A 90 -7.40 -24.79 -3.84
CA ARG A 90 -7.78 -24.90 -5.26
C ARG A 90 -8.41 -26.24 -5.59
N ALA A 91 -7.91 -27.32 -4.99
CA ALA A 91 -8.45 -28.67 -5.16
C ALA A 91 -9.87 -28.82 -4.61
N ASP A 92 -10.21 -28.03 -3.55
CA ASP A 92 -11.55 -27.99 -2.92
C ASP A 92 -12.55 -27.03 -3.61
N GLY A 93 -12.20 -26.46 -4.79
CA GLY A 93 -13.10 -25.69 -5.64
C GLY A 93 -13.24 -24.18 -5.28
N GLY A 94 -12.46 -23.66 -4.34
CA GLY A 94 -12.38 -22.22 -4.02
C GLY A 94 -11.01 -21.64 -4.36
N PHE A 95 -10.93 -20.67 -5.29
CA PHE A 95 -9.67 -19.97 -5.60
C PHE A 95 -9.60 -18.64 -4.84
N GLN A 96 -8.78 -18.58 -3.80
CA GLN A 96 -8.47 -17.34 -3.10
C GLN A 96 -7.35 -16.59 -3.84
N LEU A 97 -7.66 -15.42 -4.41
CA LEU A 97 -6.69 -14.55 -5.05
C LEU A 97 -6.12 -13.56 -4.01
N ARG A 98 -4.84 -13.71 -3.68
CA ARG A 98 -4.15 -12.88 -2.69
C ARG A 98 -3.46 -11.71 -3.38
N ILE A 99 -3.95 -10.52 -3.16
CA ILE A 99 -3.47 -9.29 -3.80
C ILE A 99 -2.72 -8.45 -2.77
N GLY A 100 -1.52 -8.01 -3.11
CA GLY A 100 -0.84 -6.92 -2.42
C GLY A 100 -1.18 -5.59 -3.06
N ALA A 101 -1.32 -4.51 -2.29
CA ALA A 101 -1.47 -3.20 -2.91
C ALA A 101 -0.87 -2.08 -2.05
N THR A 102 -0.23 -1.12 -2.72
CA THR A 102 -0.03 0.23 -2.17
C THR A 102 -1.34 0.99 -2.25
N ALA A 103 -1.51 2.05 -1.45
CA ALA A 103 -2.78 2.76 -1.35
C ALA A 103 -3.23 3.31 -2.71
N SER A 104 -4.47 2.99 -3.13
CA SER A 104 -5.12 3.53 -4.32
C SER A 104 -6.64 3.44 -4.23
N ARG A 105 -7.32 4.44 -4.75
CA ARG A 105 -8.79 4.43 -4.88
C ARG A 105 -9.32 3.42 -5.90
N ALA A 106 -8.48 2.90 -6.78
CA ALA A 106 -8.87 1.88 -7.75
C ALA A 106 -9.18 0.52 -7.11
N ILE A 107 -8.60 0.22 -5.93
CA ILE A 107 -8.67 -1.11 -5.30
C ILE A 107 -10.10 -1.58 -5.06
N PRO A 108 -11.02 -0.82 -4.46
CA PRO A 108 -12.39 -1.29 -4.25
C PRO A 108 -13.12 -1.61 -5.55
N GLY A 109 -12.92 -0.80 -6.59
CA GLY A 109 -13.46 -1.04 -7.93
C GLY A 109 -12.89 -2.31 -8.55
N TRP A 110 -11.59 -2.50 -8.48
CA TRP A 110 -10.89 -3.68 -8.96
C TRP A 110 -11.40 -4.97 -8.32
N LEU A 111 -11.50 -5.01 -6.99
CA LEU A 111 -12.03 -6.17 -6.27
C LEU A 111 -13.48 -6.50 -6.69
N ARG A 112 -14.32 -5.47 -6.84
CA ARG A 112 -15.69 -5.64 -7.29
C ARG A 112 -15.75 -6.25 -8.71
N LEU A 113 -14.92 -5.75 -9.64
CA LEU A 113 -14.85 -6.27 -11.01
C LEU A 113 -14.34 -7.70 -11.05
N LEU A 114 -13.30 -8.02 -10.27
CA LEU A 114 -12.78 -9.39 -10.17
C LEU A 114 -13.86 -10.37 -9.70
N ARG A 115 -14.60 -10.05 -8.63
CA ARG A 115 -15.70 -10.89 -8.15
C ARG A 115 -16.81 -11.04 -9.19
N ALA A 116 -17.18 -9.96 -9.86
CA ALA A 116 -18.26 -9.96 -10.86
C ALA A 116 -17.93 -10.77 -12.11
N ARG A 117 -16.69 -10.72 -12.58
CA ARG A 117 -16.27 -11.35 -13.85
C ARG A 117 -15.69 -12.75 -13.67
N ARG A 118 -15.35 -13.12 -12.44
CA ARG A 118 -14.69 -14.39 -12.13
C ARG A 118 -15.39 -15.10 -10.97
N PRO A 119 -16.58 -15.67 -11.22
CA PRO A 119 -17.27 -16.44 -10.21
C PRO A 119 -16.38 -17.62 -9.74
N GLY A 120 -16.22 -17.78 -8.44
CA GLY A 120 -15.32 -18.76 -7.83
C GLY A 120 -13.95 -18.21 -7.41
N ILE A 121 -13.61 -16.94 -7.71
CA ILE A 121 -12.45 -16.26 -7.17
C ILE A 121 -12.89 -15.37 -6.00
N GLU A 122 -12.27 -15.58 -4.81
CA GLU A 122 -12.43 -14.69 -3.67
C GLU A 122 -11.13 -13.86 -3.49
N PRO A 123 -11.13 -12.59 -3.96
CA PRO A 123 -9.95 -11.74 -3.82
C PRO A 123 -9.83 -11.22 -2.38
N THR A 124 -8.64 -11.36 -1.82
CA THR A 124 -8.22 -10.75 -0.55
C THR A 124 -7.12 -9.74 -0.81
N VAL A 125 -7.09 -8.64 -0.03
CA VAL A 125 -6.09 -7.59 -0.20
C VAL A 125 -5.28 -7.41 1.07
N GLN A 126 -3.97 -7.38 0.90
CA GLN A 126 -3.01 -6.93 1.89
C GLN A 126 -2.45 -5.57 1.50
N MET A 127 -2.71 -4.55 2.30
CA MET A 127 -2.18 -3.21 2.09
C MET A 127 -0.79 -3.08 2.69
N SER A 128 0.10 -2.39 1.99
CA SER A 128 1.42 -2.00 2.50
C SER A 128 1.84 -0.67 1.88
N VAL A 129 2.59 0.13 2.62
CA VAL A 129 3.20 1.36 2.10
C VAL A 129 4.48 1.07 1.29
N SER A 130 5.16 -0.06 1.56
CA SER A 130 6.35 -0.46 0.83
C SER A 130 6.02 -1.36 -0.37
N ALA A 131 6.21 -0.84 -1.56
CA ALA A 131 6.12 -1.57 -2.82
C ALA A 131 7.15 -2.71 -2.89
N ASN A 132 8.39 -2.46 -2.42
CA ASN A 132 9.44 -3.48 -2.39
C ASN A 132 9.09 -4.66 -1.49
N ALA A 133 8.41 -4.41 -0.35
CA ALA A 133 7.94 -5.48 0.52
C ALA A 133 6.88 -6.34 -0.18
N LEU A 134 5.93 -5.72 -0.89
CA LEU A 134 4.90 -6.42 -1.65
C LEU A 134 5.49 -7.27 -2.77
N LEU A 135 6.44 -6.73 -3.55
CA LEU A 135 7.13 -7.50 -4.59
C LEU A 135 7.87 -8.71 -4.02
N GLY A 136 8.53 -8.55 -2.86
CA GLY A 136 9.16 -9.67 -2.14
C GLY A 136 8.14 -10.73 -1.71
N MET A 137 6.92 -10.34 -1.34
CA MET A 137 5.84 -11.27 -0.99
C MET A 137 5.28 -12.01 -2.21
N VAL A 138 5.19 -11.37 -3.38
CA VAL A 138 4.80 -12.03 -4.63
C VAL A 138 5.86 -13.04 -5.06
N ALA A 139 7.14 -12.65 -5.04
CA ALA A 139 8.24 -13.55 -5.37
C ALA A 139 8.30 -14.77 -4.44
N ALA A 140 7.98 -14.58 -3.15
CA ALA A 140 7.93 -15.65 -2.16
C ALA A 140 6.59 -16.44 -2.17
N GLY A 141 5.69 -16.22 -3.14
CA GLY A 141 4.40 -16.91 -3.24
C GLY A 141 3.39 -16.59 -2.14
N ARG A 142 3.68 -15.62 -1.26
CA ARG A 142 2.75 -15.20 -0.20
C ARG A 142 1.58 -14.37 -0.74
N LEU A 143 1.80 -13.68 -1.84
CA LEU A 143 0.80 -13.01 -2.65
C LEU A 143 0.82 -13.60 -4.06
N ASP A 144 -0.30 -13.52 -4.76
CA ASP A 144 -0.38 -13.96 -6.15
C ASP A 144 0.01 -12.82 -7.09
N MET A 145 -0.35 -11.60 -6.74
CA MET A 145 0.02 -10.39 -7.46
C MET A 145 0.13 -9.18 -6.54
N ALA A 146 0.73 -8.09 -7.04
CA ALA A 146 0.79 -6.82 -6.33
C ALA A 146 0.61 -5.63 -7.27
N PHE A 147 -0.29 -4.71 -6.90
CA PHE A 147 -0.41 -3.39 -7.50
C PHE A 147 0.43 -2.39 -6.72
N VAL A 148 1.46 -1.85 -7.36
CA VAL A 148 2.50 -1.07 -6.69
C VAL A 148 2.79 0.25 -7.42
N HIS A 149 3.27 1.21 -6.65
CA HIS A 149 3.72 2.51 -7.12
C HIS A 149 5.24 2.58 -7.08
N GLU A 150 5.84 3.03 -8.17
CA GLU A 150 7.27 3.33 -8.26
C GLU A 150 7.49 4.83 -8.38
N VAL A 151 8.13 5.42 -7.39
CA VAL A 151 8.41 6.85 -7.38
C VAL A 151 9.55 7.18 -8.34
N GLU A 152 9.38 8.20 -9.17
CA GLU A 152 10.35 8.66 -10.16
C GLU A 152 11.72 8.96 -9.52
N GLY A 153 12.78 8.36 -10.09
CA GLY A 153 14.15 8.44 -9.55
C GLY A 153 14.43 7.55 -8.34
N SER A 154 13.52 6.63 -8.01
CA SER A 154 13.69 5.63 -6.94
C SER A 154 13.18 4.26 -7.40
N PRO A 155 13.92 3.58 -8.31
CA PRO A 155 13.46 2.36 -8.94
C PRO A 155 13.22 1.24 -7.91
N LEU A 156 12.18 0.45 -8.15
CA LEU A 156 11.86 -0.69 -7.31
C LEU A 156 12.92 -1.79 -7.40
N ARG A 157 13.11 -2.50 -6.30
CA ARG A 157 13.95 -3.71 -6.25
C ARG A 157 13.12 -4.91 -6.67
N VAL A 158 13.03 -5.15 -7.98
CA VAL A 158 12.24 -6.23 -8.53
C VAL A 158 12.96 -7.56 -8.35
N PRO A 159 12.44 -8.52 -7.57
CA PRO A 159 13.01 -9.86 -7.46
C PRO A 159 13.01 -10.58 -8.81
N PRO A 160 14.01 -11.45 -9.09
CA PRO A 160 14.02 -12.28 -10.30
C PRO A 160 12.75 -13.15 -10.40
N GLY A 161 12.28 -13.37 -11.62
CA GLY A 161 11.14 -14.23 -11.89
C GLY A 161 9.76 -13.57 -11.72
N LEU A 162 9.69 -12.27 -11.51
CA LEU A 162 8.45 -11.51 -11.59
C LEU A 162 8.25 -10.92 -12.97
N CYS A 163 7.01 -11.00 -13.46
CA CYS A 163 6.50 -10.26 -14.61
C CYS A 163 5.88 -8.95 -14.11
N LEU A 164 6.11 -7.86 -14.84
CA LEU A 164 5.58 -6.54 -14.52
C LEU A 164 4.79 -6.02 -15.71
N ARG A 165 3.62 -5.44 -15.45
CA ARG A 165 2.84 -4.73 -16.45
C ARG A 165 2.57 -3.30 -15.99
N VAL A 166 2.90 -2.34 -16.83
CA VAL A 166 2.70 -0.92 -16.54
C VAL A 166 1.23 -0.56 -16.79
N LEU A 167 0.59 0.01 -15.79
CA LEU A 167 -0.75 0.57 -15.90
C LEU A 167 -0.69 2.04 -16.31
N VAL A 168 0.20 2.80 -15.68
CA VAL A 168 0.45 4.22 -15.99
C VAL A 168 1.95 4.46 -15.96
N GLU A 169 2.53 4.92 -17.06
CA GLU A 169 3.97 5.20 -17.16
C GLU A 169 4.40 6.34 -16.24
N ARG A 170 3.56 7.35 -16.10
CA ARG A 170 3.82 8.47 -15.21
C ARG A 170 2.52 9.14 -14.77
N GLU A 171 2.14 8.95 -13.52
CA GLU A 171 1.09 9.67 -12.84
C GLU A 171 1.72 10.86 -12.08
N PRO A 172 1.27 12.12 -12.30
CA PRO A 172 1.80 13.24 -11.54
C PRO A 172 1.37 13.13 -10.08
N GLN A 173 2.21 13.56 -9.17
CA GLN A 173 1.78 13.76 -7.79
C GLN A 173 1.28 15.19 -7.61
N PHE A 174 0.14 15.34 -6.95
CA PHE A 174 -0.48 16.61 -6.61
C PHE A 174 -0.08 17.01 -5.18
N VAL A 175 -0.42 18.24 -4.79
CA VAL A 175 -0.29 18.69 -3.42
C VAL A 175 -1.67 18.75 -2.76
N THR A 176 -1.75 18.26 -1.53
CA THR A 176 -2.90 18.42 -0.63
C THR A 176 -2.57 19.47 0.42
N LEU A 177 -3.47 20.42 0.60
CA LEU A 177 -3.36 21.56 1.51
C LEU A 177 -4.73 21.91 2.09
N ALA A 178 -4.80 22.77 3.10
CA ALA A 178 -6.06 23.23 3.67
C ALA A 178 -6.95 23.92 2.60
N ALA A 179 -8.25 23.80 2.73
CA ALA A 179 -9.18 24.40 1.78
C ALA A 179 -9.12 25.95 1.76
N ASP A 180 -8.72 26.56 2.88
CA ASP A 180 -8.53 28.01 3.06
C ASP A 180 -7.08 28.49 2.82
N HIS A 181 -6.17 27.56 2.46
CA HIS A 181 -4.79 27.93 2.14
C HIS A 181 -4.74 28.88 0.93
N PRO A 182 -3.88 29.93 0.91
CA PRO A 182 -3.80 30.87 -0.21
C PRO A 182 -3.64 30.20 -1.58
N ALA A 183 -2.85 29.13 -1.67
CA ALA A 183 -2.65 28.39 -2.90
C ALA A 183 -3.84 27.48 -3.29
N ALA A 184 -4.83 27.29 -2.41
CA ALA A 184 -5.98 26.43 -2.69
C ALA A 184 -6.86 26.94 -3.83
N SER A 185 -6.86 28.25 -4.08
CA SER A 185 -7.61 28.89 -5.18
C SER A 185 -6.90 28.81 -6.53
N LEU A 186 -5.62 28.45 -6.55
CA LEU A 186 -4.82 28.39 -7.78
C LEU A 186 -5.17 27.15 -8.59
N PRO A 187 -5.26 27.24 -9.92
CA PRO A 187 -5.47 26.06 -10.77
C PRO A 187 -4.27 25.12 -10.81
N ARG A 188 -3.08 25.67 -10.58
CA ARG A 188 -1.79 24.97 -10.40
C ARG A 188 -0.98 25.70 -9.34
N VAL A 189 -0.25 24.96 -8.53
CA VAL A 189 0.55 25.47 -7.43
C VAL A 189 2.03 25.35 -7.79
N ARG A 190 2.76 26.47 -7.73
CA ARG A 190 4.22 26.44 -7.85
C ARG A 190 4.81 26.04 -6.49
N LEU A 191 5.92 25.34 -6.50
CA LEU A 191 6.62 25.02 -5.25
C LEU A 191 6.99 26.28 -4.45
N ALA A 192 7.26 27.40 -5.13
CA ALA A 192 7.54 28.69 -4.49
C ALA A 192 6.33 29.25 -3.70
N ASP A 193 5.10 28.92 -4.11
CA ASP A 193 3.88 29.33 -3.40
C ASP A 193 3.72 28.60 -2.05
N LEU A 194 4.52 27.54 -1.84
CA LEU A 194 4.57 26.71 -0.63
C LEU A 194 5.90 26.84 0.14
N ALA A 195 6.66 27.92 -0.11
CA ALA A 195 8.00 28.10 0.46
C ALA A 195 8.01 28.23 2.00
N GLY A 196 6.88 28.68 2.58
CA GLY A 196 6.70 28.82 4.03
C GLY A 196 6.07 27.62 4.72
N ASP A 197 5.66 26.61 3.96
CA ASP A 197 4.91 25.47 4.48
C ASP A 197 5.81 24.35 4.96
N ARG A 198 5.35 23.63 5.98
CA ARG A 198 5.94 22.38 6.42
C ARG A 198 5.38 21.24 5.58
N TRP A 199 6.23 20.33 5.18
CA TRP A 199 5.83 19.17 4.40
C TRP A 199 5.79 17.92 5.28
N MET A 200 4.73 17.14 5.17
CA MET A 200 4.66 15.83 5.81
C MET A 200 4.56 14.73 4.76
N VAL A 201 5.42 13.72 4.89
CA VAL A 201 5.40 12.52 4.04
C VAL A 201 5.68 11.28 4.87
N ASP A 202 5.25 10.13 4.38
CA ASP A 202 5.54 8.83 4.98
C ASP A 202 6.92 8.34 4.51
N SER A 203 7.90 8.41 5.38
CA SER A 203 9.26 7.95 5.10
C SER A 203 9.40 6.44 4.91
N THR A 204 8.32 5.68 5.16
CA THR A 204 8.28 4.23 4.93
C THR A 204 7.79 3.87 3.53
N VAL A 205 7.28 4.85 2.77
CA VAL A 205 6.98 4.71 1.34
C VAL A 205 8.29 4.74 0.56
N ASP A 206 8.48 3.73 -0.29
CA ASP A 206 9.72 3.57 -1.06
C ASP A 206 9.97 4.79 -1.97
N GLY A 207 10.98 5.60 -1.63
CA GLY A 207 11.49 6.69 -2.46
C GLY A 207 10.76 8.03 -2.36
N GLU A 208 9.61 8.14 -1.69
CA GLU A 208 8.84 9.39 -1.66
C GLU A 208 9.57 10.53 -0.94
N TRP A 209 10.15 10.23 0.23
CA TRP A 209 10.95 11.19 0.98
C TRP A 209 12.10 11.76 0.16
N ASP A 210 12.87 10.88 -0.47
CA ASP A 210 14.04 11.28 -1.27
C ASP A 210 13.63 12.06 -2.52
N ALA A 211 12.50 11.69 -3.15
CA ALA A 211 11.99 12.39 -4.31
C ALA A 211 11.57 13.81 -3.95
N LEU A 212 10.79 13.99 -2.88
CA LEU A 212 10.37 15.31 -2.45
C LEU A 212 11.57 16.18 -2.03
N CYS A 213 12.51 15.63 -1.28
CA CYS A 213 13.75 16.34 -0.92
C CYS A 213 14.56 16.79 -2.14
N ARG A 214 14.64 15.95 -3.18
CA ARG A 214 15.32 16.33 -4.45
C ARG A 214 14.61 17.49 -5.13
N VAL A 215 13.29 17.41 -5.23
CA VAL A 215 12.45 18.42 -5.92
C VAL A 215 12.51 19.76 -5.19
N LEU A 216 12.34 19.77 -3.87
CA LEU A 216 12.41 21.02 -3.07
C LEU A 216 13.81 21.66 -3.17
N ARG A 217 14.86 20.83 -3.08
CA ARG A 217 16.24 21.32 -3.22
C ARG A 217 16.51 21.90 -4.62
N ALA A 218 16.02 21.23 -5.67
CA ALA A 218 16.17 21.73 -7.06
C ALA A 218 15.44 23.05 -7.27
N ALA A 219 14.33 23.26 -6.55
CA ALA A 219 13.59 24.53 -6.53
C ALA A 219 14.23 25.61 -5.62
N GLY A 220 15.37 25.32 -4.95
CA GLY A 220 16.03 26.24 -4.03
C GLY A 220 15.31 26.40 -2.68
N LEU A 221 14.36 25.53 -2.36
CA LEU A 221 13.55 25.62 -1.17
C LEU A 221 14.15 24.81 -0.01
N ARG A 222 14.07 25.40 1.19
CA ARG A 222 14.44 24.74 2.46
C ARG A 222 13.17 24.60 3.30
N ALA A 223 12.35 23.62 2.97
CA ALA A 223 11.15 23.33 3.74
C ALA A 223 11.46 22.45 4.96
N GLU A 224 10.73 22.68 6.05
CA GLU A 224 10.70 21.77 7.18
C GLU A 224 9.97 20.50 6.78
N MET A 225 10.62 19.35 7.00
CA MET A 225 10.11 18.03 6.63
C MET A 225 9.69 17.26 7.87
N LEU A 226 8.45 16.81 7.92
CA LEU A 226 7.89 15.98 8.99
C LEU A 226 7.64 14.56 8.51
N HIS A 227 7.80 13.59 9.41
CA HIS A 227 7.48 12.20 9.17
C HIS A 227 6.10 11.86 9.72
N GLY A 228 5.24 11.25 8.94
CA GLY A 228 3.94 10.78 9.36
C GLY A 228 3.23 10.01 8.26
N ASP A 229 2.26 9.17 8.66
CA ASP A 229 1.41 8.48 7.71
C ASP A 229 0.42 9.44 7.03
N TYR A 230 -0.17 8.99 5.91
CA TYR A 230 -1.10 9.81 5.12
C TYR A 230 -2.34 10.26 5.89
N LEU A 231 -2.84 9.46 6.85
CA LEU A 231 -4.00 9.83 7.65
C LEU A 231 -3.68 11.03 8.55
N THR A 232 -2.52 10.98 9.20
CA THR A 232 -2.00 12.09 10.02
C THR A 232 -1.70 13.30 9.13
N ALA A 233 -1.05 13.11 7.97
CA ALA A 233 -0.75 14.18 7.03
C ALA A 233 -2.02 14.92 6.58
N TYR A 234 -3.07 14.20 6.18
CA TYR A 234 -4.34 14.81 5.78
C TYR A 234 -5.06 15.51 6.94
N SER A 235 -4.96 14.99 8.15
CA SER A 235 -5.55 15.61 9.33
C SER A 235 -4.86 16.92 9.69
N LEU A 236 -3.53 16.97 9.60
CA LEU A 236 -2.74 18.19 9.84
C LEU A 236 -2.86 19.18 8.68
N ALA A 237 -2.94 18.70 7.44
CA ALA A 237 -3.18 19.55 6.29
C ALA A 237 -4.54 20.26 6.37
N ALA A 238 -5.59 19.58 6.87
CA ALA A 238 -6.93 20.17 7.02
C ALA A 238 -6.98 21.35 7.99
N ILE A 239 -6.04 21.45 8.92
CA ILE A 239 -5.93 22.58 9.86
C ILE A 239 -4.80 23.57 9.50
N GLY A 240 -4.20 23.41 8.30
CA GLY A 240 -3.17 24.32 7.80
C GLY A 240 -1.77 24.14 8.42
N GLU A 241 -1.52 23.05 9.13
CA GLU A 241 -0.25 22.82 9.81
C GLU A 241 0.83 22.26 8.87
N VAL A 242 0.43 21.56 7.81
CA VAL A 242 1.34 20.97 6.82
C VAL A 242 0.72 20.97 5.44
N VAL A 243 1.56 20.75 4.44
CA VAL A 243 1.15 20.29 3.09
C VAL A 243 1.74 18.91 2.83
N THR A 244 1.12 18.13 1.94
CA THR A 244 1.61 16.78 1.63
C THR A 244 1.41 16.46 0.15
N VAL A 245 2.24 15.58 -0.39
CA VAL A 245 2.02 15.01 -1.72
C VAL A 245 0.86 14.01 -1.68
N SER A 246 0.16 13.89 -2.77
CA SER A 246 -0.96 12.96 -2.90
C SER A 246 -1.17 12.50 -4.33
N GLN A 247 -1.77 11.34 -4.48
CA GLN A 247 -2.25 10.89 -5.77
C GLN A 247 -3.32 11.86 -6.31
N PRO A 248 -3.37 12.11 -7.62
CA PRO A 248 -4.37 12.99 -8.23
C PRO A 248 -5.79 12.46 -8.06
N THR A 249 -5.93 11.16 -7.78
CA THR A 249 -7.18 10.47 -7.50
C THR A 249 -7.57 10.46 -6.01
N ALA A 250 -6.83 11.14 -5.14
CA ALA A 250 -7.13 11.18 -3.71
C ALA A 250 -8.56 11.66 -3.42
N PRO A 251 -9.20 11.21 -2.33
CA PRO A 251 -10.60 11.54 -2.06
C PRO A 251 -10.76 13.04 -1.80
N VAL A 252 -11.77 13.63 -2.44
CA VAL A 252 -12.14 15.03 -2.22
C VAL A 252 -12.78 15.17 -0.83
N ARG A 253 -12.29 16.13 -0.04
CA ARG A 253 -12.80 16.49 1.27
C ARG A 253 -13.12 17.99 1.30
N PRO A 254 -14.16 18.44 2.04
CA PRO A 254 -14.52 19.85 2.11
C PRO A 254 -13.46 20.75 2.76
N ASP A 255 -12.66 20.18 3.67
CA ASP A 255 -11.60 20.83 4.44
C ASP A 255 -10.22 20.78 3.77
N LEU A 256 -10.12 20.14 2.59
CA LEU A 256 -8.87 19.97 1.84
C LEU A 256 -9.01 20.42 0.39
N ALA A 257 -7.95 20.99 -0.14
CA ALA A 257 -7.78 21.24 -1.56
C ALA A 257 -6.65 20.35 -2.12
N ILE A 258 -6.90 19.70 -3.26
CA ILE A 258 -5.93 18.91 -3.99
C ILE A 258 -5.64 19.66 -5.30
N ARG A 259 -4.38 20.00 -5.52
CA ARG A 259 -3.97 20.83 -6.67
C ARG A 259 -2.77 20.22 -7.38
N PRO A 260 -2.73 20.26 -8.72
CA PRO A 260 -1.55 19.88 -9.48
C PRO A 260 -0.40 20.85 -9.18
N LEU A 261 0.80 20.29 -9.06
CA LEU A 261 2.03 21.08 -9.01
C LEU A 261 2.43 21.54 -10.40
N GLU A 262 2.89 22.79 -10.52
CA GLU A 262 3.38 23.32 -11.79
C GLU A 262 4.63 22.58 -12.24
N GLY A 263 4.66 22.16 -13.52
CA GLY A 263 5.76 21.40 -14.10
C GLY A 263 5.79 19.91 -13.72
N ASP A 264 4.79 19.43 -12.97
CA ASP A 264 4.66 18.02 -12.57
C ASP A 264 5.99 17.45 -12.01
N PRO A 265 6.57 18.07 -10.95
CA PRO A 265 7.95 17.79 -10.54
C PRO A 265 8.15 16.41 -9.92
N ILE A 266 7.07 15.74 -9.51
CA ILE A 266 7.08 14.41 -8.94
C ILE A 266 6.11 13.52 -9.72
N GLY A 267 6.60 12.40 -10.21
CA GLY A 267 5.80 11.38 -10.88
C GLY A 267 5.92 10.02 -10.21
N VAL A 268 4.92 9.19 -10.40
CA VAL A 268 4.97 7.77 -10.04
C VAL A 268 4.54 6.93 -11.22
N ARG A 269 5.16 5.76 -11.37
CA ARG A 269 4.75 4.73 -12.30
C ARG A 269 3.88 3.70 -11.58
N LEU A 270 2.75 3.34 -12.17
CA LEU A 270 1.83 2.37 -11.59
C LEU A 270 2.02 1.02 -12.28
N LEU A 271 2.22 -0.03 -11.50
CA LEU A 271 2.61 -1.35 -11.97
C LEU A 271 1.77 -2.44 -11.34
N LEU A 272 1.38 -3.44 -12.14
CA LEU A 272 0.92 -4.73 -11.64
C LEU A 272 2.05 -5.75 -11.79
N ALA A 273 2.35 -6.47 -10.72
CA ALA A 273 3.37 -7.50 -10.65
C ALA A 273 2.74 -8.86 -10.35
N ALA A 274 3.19 -9.92 -11.01
CA ALA A 274 2.83 -11.31 -10.72
C ALA A 274 3.99 -12.24 -11.10
N ARG A 275 3.88 -13.54 -10.82
CA ARG A 275 4.92 -14.51 -11.18
C ARG A 275 4.85 -14.95 -12.64
N THR A 276 3.67 -14.84 -13.29
CA THR A 276 3.48 -15.23 -14.68
C THR A 276 2.68 -14.19 -15.45
N GLU A 277 2.88 -14.14 -16.77
CA GLU A 277 2.07 -13.29 -17.66
C GLU A 277 0.59 -13.68 -17.64
N GLY A 278 0.27 -14.97 -17.51
CA GLY A 278 -1.12 -15.44 -17.42
C GLY A 278 -1.84 -14.94 -16.16
N GLU A 279 -1.14 -14.77 -15.02
CA GLU A 279 -1.69 -14.16 -13.83
C GLU A 279 -1.97 -12.67 -14.07
N LEU A 280 -1.08 -11.96 -14.78
CA LEU A 280 -1.28 -10.55 -15.16
C LEU A 280 -2.49 -10.41 -16.12
N ASP A 281 -2.54 -11.20 -17.20
CA ASP A 281 -3.66 -11.20 -18.15
C ASP A 281 -4.98 -11.46 -17.44
N GLY A 282 -4.89 -12.25 -16.39
CA GLY A 282 -6.01 -12.62 -15.56
C GLY A 282 -6.62 -11.51 -14.72
N ALA A 283 -5.97 -10.40 -14.46
CA ALA A 283 -6.45 -9.39 -13.50
C ALA A 283 -6.20 -7.94 -13.94
N TYR A 284 -5.33 -7.74 -14.92
CA TYR A 284 -4.98 -6.42 -15.42
C TYR A 284 -6.16 -5.65 -16.04
N PRO A 285 -7.03 -6.24 -16.87
CA PRO A 285 -8.15 -5.51 -17.48
C PRO A 285 -9.10 -4.91 -16.45
N GLU A 286 -9.38 -5.65 -15.36
CA GLU A 286 -10.23 -5.19 -14.27
C GLU A 286 -9.57 -4.08 -13.47
N LEU A 287 -8.24 -4.14 -13.28
CA LEU A 287 -7.48 -3.08 -12.63
C LEU A 287 -7.48 -1.81 -13.48
N GLU A 288 -7.22 -1.93 -14.78
CA GLU A 288 -7.19 -0.82 -15.72
C GLU A 288 -8.55 -0.11 -15.76
N GLU A 289 -9.64 -0.84 -15.88
CA GLU A 289 -11.00 -0.28 -15.86
C GLU A 289 -11.30 0.43 -14.53
N ALA A 290 -10.97 -0.20 -13.41
CA ALA A 290 -11.19 0.39 -12.10
C ALA A 290 -10.36 1.66 -11.86
N TYR A 291 -9.12 1.68 -12.34
CA TYR A 291 -8.25 2.86 -12.24
C TYR A 291 -8.81 4.03 -13.07
N TRP A 292 -9.15 3.80 -14.33
CA TRP A 292 -9.65 4.86 -15.20
C TRP A 292 -11.03 5.37 -14.76
N ALA A 293 -11.88 4.53 -14.19
CA ALA A 293 -13.14 4.97 -13.60
C ALA A 293 -12.88 6.02 -12.50
N VAL A 294 -11.95 5.77 -11.58
CA VAL A 294 -11.58 6.71 -10.52
C VAL A 294 -10.86 7.95 -11.07
N ALA A 295 -9.97 7.80 -12.04
CA ALA A 295 -9.25 8.89 -12.66
C ALA A 295 -10.19 9.89 -13.33
N HIS A 296 -11.23 9.41 -14.02
CA HIS A 296 -12.26 10.25 -14.63
C HIS A 296 -13.21 10.91 -13.62
N GLU A 297 -13.39 10.35 -12.45
CA GLU A 297 -14.16 10.95 -11.36
C GLU A 297 -13.43 12.12 -10.68
N ALA A 298 -12.08 12.14 -10.71
CA ALA A 298 -11.26 13.17 -10.07
C ALA A 298 -11.19 14.46 -10.95
N PRO A 299 -11.83 15.59 -10.58
CA PRO A 299 -11.96 16.74 -11.48
C PRO A 299 -10.62 17.34 -11.89
N ALA A 300 -9.72 17.57 -10.94
CA ALA A 300 -8.40 18.14 -11.19
C ALA A 300 -7.51 17.23 -12.05
N TYR A 301 -7.62 15.91 -11.84
CA TYR A 301 -6.85 14.94 -12.64
C TYR A 301 -7.41 14.82 -14.07
N ARG A 302 -8.73 14.80 -14.23
CA ARG A 302 -9.37 14.81 -15.54
C ARG A 302 -8.99 16.03 -16.35
N GLU A 303 -8.94 17.21 -15.72
CA GLU A 303 -8.49 18.44 -16.36
C GLU A 303 -7.03 18.37 -16.77
N TRP A 304 -6.18 17.80 -15.91
CA TRP A 304 -4.77 17.57 -16.21
C TRP A 304 -4.60 16.60 -17.39
N LEU A 305 -5.31 15.46 -17.40
CA LEU A 305 -5.30 14.48 -18.50
C LEU A 305 -5.70 15.11 -19.85
N GLY A 306 -6.68 16.03 -19.85
CA GLY A 306 -7.14 16.73 -21.06
C GLY A 306 -6.12 17.75 -21.61
N ARG A 307 -5.14 18.17 -20.80
CA ARG A 307 -4.10 19.13 -21.19
C ARG A 307 -2.73 18.51 -21.45
N ALA A 308 -2.51 17.28 -20.99
CA ALA A 308 -1.25 16.58 -21.18
C ALA A 308 -1.01 16.43 -22.70
N PRO A 309 0.14 16.91 -23.24
CA PRO A 309 0.47 16.66 -24.64
C PRO A 309 0.58 15.14 -24.82
N ALA A 310 0.11 14.63 -25.95
CA ALA A 310 0.26 13.23 -26.34
C ALA A 310 1.76 12.94 -26.61
N ALA A 311 2.58 13.10 -25.59
CA ALA A 311 4.02 12.81 -25.62
C ALA A 311 4.20 11.32 -25.38
N GLY A 312 4.54 10.60 -26.44
CA GLY A 312 5.10 9.26 -26.48
C GLY A 312 4.47 8.26 -25.53
N ALA A 313 3.51 7.45 -26.03
CA ALA A 313 2.96 6.27 -25.34
C ALA A 313 2.38 6.51 -23.93
N GLY A 314 1.61 7.56 -23.75
CA GLY A 314 0.64 7.62 -22.67
C GLY A 314 -0.45 6.57 -22.92
N PRO A 315 -1.03 5.96 -21.87
CA PRO A 315 -2.07 4.96 -22.04
C PRO A 315 -3.19 5.54 -22.91
N ARG A 316 -3.67 4.76 -23.89
CA ARG A 316 -4.88 5.10 -24.63
C ARG A 316 -5.99 5.22 -23.59
N VAL A 317 -6.39 6.46 -23.28
CA VAL A 317 -7.55 6.73 -22.43
C VAL A 317 -8.75 6.04 -23.11
N PRO A 318 -9.31 4.97 -22.55
CA PRO A 318 -10.53 4.39 -23.11
C PRO A 318 -11.60 5.48 -23.11
N ALA A 319 -12.36 5.62 -24.20
CA ALA A 319 -13.48 6.54 -24.23
C ALA A 319 -14.41 6.24 -23.04
N ALA A 320 -14.78 7.28 -22.29
CA ALA A 320 -15.65 7.13 -21.13
C ALA A 320 -16.88 6.28 -21.51
N PRO A 321 -17.23 5.25 -20.73
CA PRO A 321 -18.43 4.48 -21.01
C PRO A 321 -19.64 5.41 -21.02
N ALA A 322 -20.44 5.35 -22.08
CA ALA A 322 -21.67 6.15 -22.20
C ALA A 322 -22.52 5.87 -20.95
N ARG A 323 -22.87 6.94 -20.22
CA ARG A 323 -23.81 6.84 -19.10
C ARG A 323 -25.07 6.11 -19.60
N PRO A 324 -25.54 5.05 -18.92
CA PRO A 324 -26.84 4.50 -19.25
C PRO A 324 -27.86 5.63 -19.08
N ALA A 325 -28.68 5.81 -20.13
CA ALA A 325 -29.77 6.80 -20.12
C ALA A 325 -30.60 6.55 -18.86
N ALA A 326 -30.84 7.62 -18.09
CA ALA A 326 -31.73 7.58 -16.95
C ALA A 326 -33.10 7.15 -17.45
N HIS A 327 -33.51 5.94 -17.09
CA HIS A 327 -34.89 5.51 -17.24
C HIS A 327 -35.71 6.38 -16.29
N HIS A 328 -36.48 7.30 -16.85
CA HIS A 328 -37.63 7.88 -16.17
C HIS A 328 -38.64 6.75 -15.92
N PRO A 329 -39.02 6.46 -14.68
CA PRO A 329 -40.17 5.58 -14.44
C PRO A 329 -41.42 6.33 -14.87
N GLU A 330 -42.12 5.76 -15.84
CA GLU A 330 -43.50 6.15 -16.14
C GLU A 330 -44.37 5.97 -14.89
N HIS A 331 -45.08 7.03 -14.55
CA HIS A 331 -46.03 7.06 -13.46
C HIS A 331 -47.19 6.09 -13.74
N HIS A 332 -47.23 4.94 -13.03
CA HIS A 332 -48.42 4.14 -12.88
C HIS A 332 -49.06 4.47 -11.50
N PRO A 333 -50.31 4.90 -11.44
CA PRO A 333 -51.00 5.06 -10.18
C PRO A 333 -51.57 3.71 -9.75
N ASP A 334 -51.58 3.52 -8.42
CA ASP A 334 -52.28 2.48 -7.68
C ASP A 334 -51.55 1.16 -7.36
N ALA A 335 -51.08 1.10 -6.10
CA ALA A 335 -51.29 -0.04 -5.21
C ALA A 335 -50.65 0.23 -3.82
N SER A 336 -51.49 0.36 -2.85
CA SER A 336 -51.39 0.12 -1.38
C SER A 336 -49.99 0.03 -0.74
N ALA A 337 -49.67 1.01 0.09
CA ALA A 337 -48.51 1.01 0.98
C ALA A 337 -48.62 -0.07 2.08
N PRO A 338 -47.54 -0.80 2.39
CA PRO A 338 -47.48 -1.63 3.59
C PRO A 338 -47.29 -0.78 4.85
N PRO A 339 -47.74 -1.25 6.03
CA PRO A 339 -47.72 -0.49 7.29
C PRO A 339 -46.28 -0.32 7.81
N ALA A 340 -46.04 0.82 8.46
CA ALA A 340 -44.80 1.18 9.09
C ALA A 340 -44.38 0.21 10.22
N PRO A 341 -43.09 -0.12 10.38
CA PRO A 341 -42.60 -0.93 11.50
C PRO A 341 -42.73 -0.15 12.82
N GLY A 342 -43.30 -0.80 13.84
CA GLY A 342 -43.42 -0.27 15.19
C GLY A 342 -42.06 -0.12 15.91
N PRO A 343 -42.04 0.62 17.02
CA PRO A 343 -40.81 0.95 17.73
C PRO A 343 -40.18 -0.27 18.42
N TRP A 344 -38.83 -0.30 18.38
CA TRP A 344 -38.01 -1.32 19.05
C TRP A 344 -38.24 -1.34 20.57
N PRO A 345 -38.24 -2.51 21.23
CA PRO A 345 -38.35 -2.58 22.69
C PRO A 345 -37.07 -2.10 23.36
N VAL A 346 -37.25 -1.19 24.30
CA VAL A 346 -36.22 -0.72 25.23
C VAL A 346 -35.86 -1.88 26.17
N ALA A 347 -34.62 -2.22 26.30
CA ALA A 347 -34.11 -3.20 27.25
C ALA A 347 -34.37 -2.72 28.68
N ALA A 348 -35.20 -3.47 29.42
CA ALA A 348 -35.41 -3.29 30.84
C ALA A 348 -34.32 -4.00 31.65
N ASP A 349 -33.89 -3.31 32.67
CA ASP A 349 -33.06 -3.70 33.81
C ASP A 349 -32.97 -5.20 34.14
N LEU A 350 -31.74 -5.68 34.23
CA LEU A 350 -31.36 -6.79 35.07
C LEU A 350 -30.44 -6.28 36.19
N ARG A 351 -31.10 -5.80 37.27
CA ARG A 351 -30.52 -5.82 38.63
C ARG A 351 -31.24 -6.92 39.41
N THR A 352 -30.44 -7.61 40.20
CA THR A 352 -30.71 -8.56 41.29
C THR A 352 -30.59 -10.04 40.95
N GLY A 353 -29.61 -10.64 41.69
CA GLY A 353 -29.37 -12.04 41.88
C GLY A 353 -27.92 -12.38 41.99
#